data_2824a75d16afe1707503236dae0b4751
#
_entry.id   2824a75d16afe1707503236dae0b4751
#
_cell.length_a   1.000
_cell.length_b   1.000
_cell.length_c   1.000
_cell.angle_alpha   90.00
_cell.angle_beta   90.00
_cell.angle_gamma   90.00
#
_symmetry.space_group_name_H-M   'P 1'
#
loop_
_entity.id
_entity.type
_entity.pdbx_description
1 polymer ?
#
loop_
_entity_poly.entity_id
_entity_poly.type
_entity_poly.pdbx_seq_one_letter_code
_entity_poly.pdbx_strand_id
1 'polypeptide(L)'
;MAGGVGSRFWPMSTTEKPKQFIDVLGVGKTLLQLTVDRFGDIIRPENIWVVTNQKYASIVKEQLPDMPESNILCEPCRRNTAPCIAYVSWRIKSTDPKANIVVTPSDHIVVDKAEFQRVIKECMLFASETDAIVTLGMKPNRPETGYGYIQADLSSSSLRNKEIFRVDSFKEKPALQTAQEYIKKNYFFWNAGIFIWNVNTIVNAFRVYQPTMAKIFESLLPVYGTSKEQKEIDRLFPECENISVDYAIMEKAEEIFVCPADFGWSDLGTWGSLHEQSKKDLYGNVCIGQDINIFESHNCIVHTTQEKKVVIQGLDGYIVAEKDGTLLICKLSEEQRIKQFSGNE
;
A
#
# COMPACT_ATOMS: atom_id res chain seq x y z
N MET A 1 3.33 5.53 2.02
CA MET A 1 4.55 4.93 1.42
C MET A 1 4.36 4.84 -0.10
N ALA A 2 5.22 5.52 -0.89
CA ALA A 2 5.05 5.67 -2.35
C ALA A 2 6.33 5.29 -3.14
N GLY A 3 7.02 4.23 -2.73
CA GLY A 3 8.31 3.80 -3.31
C GLY A 3 8.27 2.63 -4.30
N GLY A 4 7.11 1.97 -4.47
CA GLY A 4 6.94 0.83 -5.37
C GLY A 4 6.99 1.20 -6.87
N VAL A 5 7.33 0.26 -7.76
CA VAL A 5 7.31 0.49 -9.23
C VAL A 5 6.03 -0.04 -9.88
N GLY A 6 5.42 -1.08 -9.33
CA GLY A 6 4.20 -1.67 -9.89
C GLY A 6 4.39 -2.31 -11.27
N SER A 7 5.53 -2.94 -11.53
CA SER A 7 5.94 -3.46 -12.85
C SER A 7 4.98 -4.46 -13.52
N ARG A 8 4.06 -5.07 -12.75
CA ARG A 8 3.04 -5.98 -13.29
C ARG A 8 1.94 -5.28 -14.09
N PHE A 9 1.80 -3.94 -13.94
CA PHE A 9 0.84 -3.14 -14.72
C PHE A 9 1.44 -2.55 -16.00
N TRP A 10 2.59 -3.06 -16.44
CA TRP A 10 3.12 -2.66 -17.75
C TRP A 10 2.09 -2.96 -18.88
N PRO A 11 1.93 -2.07 -19.88
CA PRO A 11 2.65 -0.82 -20.14
C PRO A 11 2.15 0.39 -19.36
N MET A 12 1.08 0.26 -18.56
CA MET A 12 0.49 1.39 -17.82
C MET A 12 1.46 1.98 -16.81
N SER A 13 2.16 1.13 -16.03
CA SER A 13 3.18 1.56 -15.07
C SER A 13 4.59 1.34 -15.61
N THR A 14 5.44 2.34 -15.44
CA THR A 14 6.86 2.33 -15.81
C THR A 14 7.71 2.75 -14.63
N THR A 15 9.04 2.65 -14.77
CA THR A 15 9.97 3.15 -13.76
C THR A 15 9.88 4.67 -13.59
N GLU A 16 9.54 5.40 -14.66
CA GLU A 16 9.37 6.86 -14.65
C GLU A 16 8.03 7.26 -14.03
N LYS A 17 6.98 6.48 -14.26
CA LYS A 17 5.63 6.73 -13.74
C LYS A 17 5.05 5.46 -13.12
N PRO A 18 5.41 5.14 -11.85
CA PRO A 18 4.89 3.99 -11.11
C PRO A 18 3.39 3.99 -10.92
N LYS A 19 2.84 2.80 -10.60
CA LYS A 19 1.40 2.53 -10.45
C LYS A 19 0.66 3.55 -9.56
N GLN A 20 1.24 3.96 -8.45
CA GLN A 20 0.61 4.91 -7.51
C GLN A 20 0.37 6.30 -8.11
N PHE A 21 1.10 6.67 -9.17
CA PHE A 21 1.00 7.99 -9.80
C PHE A 21 0.16 8.00 -11.08
N ILE A 22 -0.57 6.92 -11.37
CA ILE A 22 -1.44 6.81 -12.54
C ILE A 22 -2.88 6.55 -12.15
N ASP A 23 -3.83 6.98 -13.01
CA ASP A 23 -5.24 6.65 -12.90
C ASP A 23 -5.47 5.25 -13.50
N VAL A 24 -5.26 4.23 -12.67
CA VAL A 24 -5.43 2.82 -13.07
C VAL A 24 -6.91 2.46 -13.24
N LEU A 25 -7.79 3.16 -12.52
CA LEU A 25 -9.23 2.88 -12.49
C LEU A 25 -10.02 3.66 -13.55
N GLY A 26 -9.43 4.65 -14.20
CA GLY A 26 -10.13 5.52 -15.16
C GLY A 26 -11.16 6.45 -14.50
N VAL A 27 -10.93 6.85 -13.25
CA VAL A 27 -11.85 7.68 -12.46
C VAL A 27 -11.42 9.16 -12.35
N GLY A 28 -10.38 9.55 -13.09
CA GLY A 28 -9.83 10.91 -13.10
C GLY A 28 -8.90 11.22 -11.93
N LYS A 29 -8.52 10.21 -11.10
CA LYS A 29 -7.62 10.36 -9.96
C LYS A 29 -6.61 9.22 -9.90
N THR A 30 -5.37 9.56 -9.55
CA THR A 30 -4.31 8.56 -9.33
C THR A 30 -4.53 7.79 -8.03
N LEU A 31 -3.90 6.62 -7.88
CA LEU A 31 -4.02 5.84 -6.65
C LEU A 31 -3.48 6.59 -5.42
N LEU A 32 -2.46 7.43 -5.60
CA LEU A 32 -1.97 8.32 -4.53
C LEU A 32 -3.05 9.31 -4.10
N GLN A 33 -3.70 9.98 -5.05
CA GLN A 33 -4.81 10.90 -4.77
C GLN A 33 -5.99 10.19 -4.10
N LEU A 34 -6.39 9.02 -4.60
CA LEU A 34 -7.43 8.20 -3.98
C LEU A 34 -7.04 7.75 -2.56
N THR A 35 -5.75 7.50 -2.32
CA THR A 35 -5.25 7.15 -0.99
C THR A 35 -5.40 8.30 0.00
N VAL A 36 -5.11 9.53 -0.41
CA VAL A 36 -5.32 10.73 0.42
C VAL A 36 -6.80 11.01 0.61
N ASP A 37 -7.58 10.97 -0.47
CA ASP A 37 -9.02 11.25 -0.45
C ASP A 37 -9.83 10.35 0.50
N ARG A 38 -9.40 9.10 0.71
CA ARG A 38 -10.14 8.18 1.58
C ARG A 38 -10.09 8.57 3.06
N PHE A 39 -9.08 9.35 3.47
CA PHE A 39 -9.03 9.86 4.83
C PHE A 39 -10.02 11.01 5.06
N GLY A 40 -10.38 11.78 4.02
CA GLY A 40 -11.33 12.89 4.14
C GLY A 40 -10.95 13.84 5.27
N ASP A 41 -11.94 14.17 6.11
CA ASP A 41 -11.76 15.12 7.22
C ASP A 41 -11.09 14.51 8.47
N ILE A 42 -10.72 13.22 8.44
CA ILE A 42 -10.04 12.58 9.59
C ILE A 42 -8.64 13.13 9.76
N ILE A 43 -7.92 13.34 8.64
CA ILE A 43 -6.54 13.82 8.62
C ILE A 43 -6.47 15.04 7.73
N ARG A 44 -6.06 16.18 8.30
CA ARG A 44 -5.88 17.43 7.56
C ARG A 44 -4.67 17.35 6.63
N PRO A 45 -4.64 18.07 5.49
CA PRO A 45 -3.55 18.03 4.53
C PRO A 45 -2.16 18.29 5.13
N GLU A 46 -2.07 19.19 6.12
CA GLU A 46 -0.81 19.49 6.82
C GLU A 46 -0.26 18.33 7.64
N ASN A 47 -1.07 17.31 7.93
CA ASN A 47 -0.67 16.10 8.67
C ASN A 47 -0.45 14.88 7.74
N ILE A 48 -0.56 15.08 6.42
CA ILE A 48 -0.26 14.03 5.44
C ILE A 48 1.24 14.07 5.12
N TRP A 49 1.88 12.91 5.17
CA TRP A 49 3.29 12.73 4.85
C TRP A 49 3.42 11.68 3.74
N VAL A 50 4.27 11.96 2.76
CA VAL A 50 4.59 11.00 1.69
C VAL A 50 6.08 10.70 1.69
N VAL A 51 6.42 9.43 1.89
CA VAL A 51 7.80 8.95 1.74
C VAL A 51 7.92 8.30 0.37
N THR A 52 8.86 8.79 -0.44
CA THR A 52 9.04 8.35 -1.82
C THR A 52 10.50 8.44 -2.24
N ASN A 53 10.85 7.94 -3.44
CA ASN A 53 12.17 8.19 -4.01
C ASN A 53 12.28 9.63 -4.50
N GLN A 54 13.46 10.24 -4.38
CA GLN A 54 13.73 11.62 -4.76
C GLN A 54 13.26 11.96 -6.19
N LYS A 55 13.38 11.04 -7.15
CA LYS A 55 12.92 11.23 -8.53
C LYS A 55 11.42 11.43 -8.71
N TYR A 56 10.61 11.06 -7.70
CA TYR A 56 9.15 11.19 -7.75
C TYR A 56 8.61 12.37 -6.93
N ALA A 57 9.47 13.13 -6.25
CA ALA A 57 9.04 14.24 -5.40
C ALA A 57 8.21 15.28 -6.16
N SER A 58 8.61 15.62 -7.39
CA SER A 58 7.86 16.56 -8.24
C SER A 58 6.47 16.06 -8.60
N ILE A 59 6.31 14.75 -8.89
CA ILE A 59 5.01 14.15 -9.19
C ILE A 59 4.10 14.17 -7.95
N VAL A 60 4.66 13.89 -6.78
CA VAL A 60 3.89 13.96 -5.51
C VAL A 60 3.38 15.39 -5.26
N LYS A 61 4.26 16.40 -5.44
CA LYS A 61 3.88 17.81 -5.29
C LYS A 61 2.79 18.24 -6.28
N GLU A 62 2.88 17.80 -7.53
CA GLU A 62 1.87 18.08 -8.56
C GLU A 62 0.51 17.45 -8.21
N GLN A 63 0.52 16.19 -7.73
CA GLN A 63 -0.71 15.44 -7.46
C GLN A 63 -1.36 15.78 -6.12
N LEU A 64 -0.60 16.28 -5.16
CA LEU A 64 -1.06 16.66 -3.82
C LEU A 64 -0.68 18.12 -3.49
N PRO A 65 -1.24 19.11 -4.20
CA PRO A 65 -0.84 20.51 -4.06
C PRO A 65 -1.16 21.12 -2.69
N ASP A 66 -2.15 20.59 -1.97
CA ASP A 66 -2.57 21.09 -0.65
C ASP A 66 -1.68 20.56 0.49
N MET A 67 -0.83 19.56 0.22
CA MET A 67 0.10 19.00 1.20
C MET A 67 1.36 19.87 1.28
N PRO A 68 1.88 20.18 2.49
CA PRO A 68 3.15 20.91 2.62
C PRO A 68 4.30 20.16 1.94
N GLU A 69 5.12 20.90 1.18
CA GLU A 69 6.29 20.31 0.50
C GLU A 69 7.30 19.69 1.49
N SER A 70 7.40 20.25 2.69
CA SER A 70 8.22 19.72 3.79
C SER A 70 7.81 18.32 4.26
N ASN A 71 6.61 17.87 3.88
CA ASN A 71 6.08 16.56 4.23
C ASN A 71 6.35 15.50 3.14
N ILE A 72 7.01 15.90 2.04
CA ILE A 72 7.53 14.96 1.03
C ILE A 72 8.94 14.55 1.47
N LEU A 73 9.06 13.35 2.01
CA LEU A 73 10.34 12.79 2.45
C LEU A 73 10.96 11.93 1.35
N CYS A 74 12.20 12.23 0.99
CA CYS A 74 12.87 11.59 -0.13
C CYS A 74 13.89 10.54 0.32
N GLU A 75 13.68 9.28 -0.09
CA GLU A 75 14.63 8.20 0.09
C GLU A 75 15.66 8.23 -1.07
N PRO A 76 16.97 8.18 -0.77
CA PRO A 76 17.99 8.16 -1.83
C PRO A 76 18.07 6.83 -2.56
N CYS A 77 17.70 5.75 -1.89
CA CYS A 77 17.68 4.39 -2.44
C CYS A 77 16.57 3.56 -1.83
N ARG A 78 16.26 2.42 -2.43
CA ARG A 78 15.24 1.49 -1.90
C ARG A 78 15.85 0.62 -0.80
N ARG A 79 15.20 0.60 0.37
CA ARG A 79 15.55 -0.22 1.52
C ARG A 79 14.33 -0.92 2.15
N ASN A 80 13.26 -1.14 1.33
CA ASN A 80 12.01 -1.73 1.79
C ASN A 80 11.24 -0.82 2.78
N THR A 81 10.25 -1.35 3.52
CA THR A 81 9.30 -0.54 4.28
C THR A 81 9.77 -0.15 5.68
N ALA A 82 10.66 -0.90 6.32
CA ALA A 82 11.11 -0.56 7.67
C ALA A 82 11.90 0.76 7.74
N PRO A 83 12.94 1.01 6.92
CA PRO A 83 13.62 2.31 6.90
C PRO A 83 12.73 3.48 6.49
N CYS A 84 11.79 3.24 5.56
CA CYS A 84 10.77 4.20 5.17
C CYS A 84 9.93 4.67 6.38
N ILE A 85 9.40 3.72 7.13
CA ILE A 85 8.60 3.98 8.34
C ILE A 85 9.44 4.60 9.46
N ALA A 86 10.66 4.12 9.65
CA ALA A 86 11.58 4.70 10.63
C ALA A 86 11.82 6.17 10.32
N TYR A 87 12.20 6.53 9.09
CA TYR A 87 12.46 7.91 8.69
C TYR A 87 11.29 8.84 9.04
N VAL A 88 10.08 8.53 8.55
CA VAL A 88 8.92 9.38 8.80
C VAL A 88 8.55 9.42 10.30
N SER A 89 8.72 8.32 11.03
CA SER A 89 8.38 8.27 12.46
C SER A 89 9.30 9.17 13.30
N TRP A 90 10.62 9.13 13.08
CA TRP A 90 11.54 10.04 13.76
C TRP A 90 11.33 11.50 13.34
N ARG A 91 11.04 11.75 12.06
CA ARG A 91 10.76 13.08 11.53
C ARG A 91 9.51 13.68 12.18
N ILE A 92 8.40 12.91 12.26
CA ILE A 92 7.18 13.36 12.94
C ILE A 92 7.44 13.55 14.44
N LYS A 93 8.11 12.59 15.10
CA LYS A 93 8.43 12.69 16.52
C LYS A 93 9.22 13.95 16.88
N SER A 94 10.09 14.42 15.98
CA SER A 94 10.88 15.65 16.22
C SER A 94 10.03 16.91 16.28
N THR A 95 8.80 16.88 15.74
CA THR A 95 7.87 18.02 15.72
C THR A 95 6.65 17.79 16.62
N ASP A 96 6.14 16.56 16.67
CA ASP A 96 5.01 16.17 17.52
C ASP A 96 5.30 14.81 18.22
N PRO A 97 5.80 14.86 19.46
CA PRO A 97 6.14 13.65 20.22
C PRO A 97 4.91 12.87 20.73
N LYS A 98 3.69 13.36 20.49
CA LYS A 98 2.43 12.71 20.88
C LYS A 98 1.62 12.23 19.68
N ALA A 99 2.16 12.34 18.47
CA ALA A 99 1.45 11.99 17.24
C ALA A 99 0.98 10.54 17.24
N ASN A 100 -0.25 10.31 16.79
CA ASN A 100 -0.70 9.00 16.35
C ASN A 100 -0.55 8.93 14.82
N ILE A 101 0.04 7.85 14.35
CA ILE A 101 0.43 7.69 12.94
C ILE A 101 -0.38 6.56 12.33
N VAL A 102 -0.96 6.81 11.16
CA VAL A 102 -1.48 5.79 10.25
C VAL A 102 -0.53 5.65 9.08
N VAL A 103 0.05 4.48 8.92
CA VAL A 103 0.89 4.14 7.77
C VAL A 103 0.07 3.34 6.77
N THR A 104 0.12 3.72 5.50
CA THR A 104 -0.59 3.01 4.44
C THR A 104 0.24 2.98 3.15
N PRO A 105 0.14 1.92 2.33
CA PRO A 105 0.57 1.95 0.95
C PRO A 105 -0.23 2.99 0.16
N SER A 106 0.38 3.55 -0.88
CA SER A 106 -0.24 4.58 -1.73
C SER A 106 -0.84 4.03 -3.03
N ASP A 107 -0.87 2.72 -3.19
CA ASP A 107 -1.23 2.03 -4.42
C ASP A 107 -2.31 0.95 -4.25
N HIS A 108 -2.95 0.94 -3.08
CA HIS A 108 -4.09 0.07 -2.77
C HIS A 108 -5.41 0.82 -2.94
N ILE A 109 -6.48 0.09 -3.25
CA ILE A 109 -7.83 0.65 -3.29
C ILE A 109 -8.63 0.30 -2.03
N VAL A 110 -9.59 1.17 -1.75
CA VAL A 110 -10.63 1.02 -0.75
C VAL A 110 -11.94 1.48 -1.39
N VAL A 111 -12.95 0.63 -1.37
CA VAL A 111 -14.25 0.92 -2.02
C VAL A 111 -15.16 1.67 -1.06
N ASP A 112 -15.34 1.18 0.15
CA ASP A 112 -16.17 1.84 1.17
C ASP A 112 -15.34 2.77 2.05
N LYS A 113 -15.35 4.07 1.65
CA LYS A 113 -14.64 5.12 2.39
C LYS A 113 -15.22 5.37 3.78
N ALA A 114 -16.53 5.24 3.95
CA ALA A 114 -17.18 5.52 5.23
C ALA A 114 -16.78 4.47 6.27
N GLU A 115 -16.82 3.21 5.88
CA GLU A 115 -16.37 2.11 6.77
C GLU A 115 -14.87 2.18 7.04
N PHE A 116 -14.05 2.48 6.02
CA PHE A 116 -12.62 2.73 6.22
C PHE A 116 -12.37 3.82 7.27
N GLN A 117 -13.08 4.94 7.16
CA GLN A 117 -12.94 6.07 8.09
C GLN A 117 -13.37 5.70 9.50
N ARG A 118 -14.46 4.93 9.66
CA ARG A 118 -14.91 4.43 10.96
C ARG A 118 -13.81 3.57 11.62
N VAL A 119 -13.31 2.58 10.89
CA VAL A 119 -12.27 1.66 11.37
C VAL A 119 -10.98 2.40 11.75
N ILE A 120 -10.52 3.34 10.90
CA ILE A 120 -9.32 4.13 11.19
C ILE A 120 -9.49 4.96 12.47
N LYS A 121 -10.64 5.63 12.66
CA LYS A 121 -10.90 6.42 13.90
C LYS A 121 -10.85 5.55 15.15
N GLU A 122 -11.44 4.38 15.11
CA GLU A 122 -11.45 3.44 16.24
C GLU A 122 -10.05 2.90 16.55
N CYS A 123 -9.29 2.53 15.52
CA CYS A 123 -7.91 2.06 15.69
C CYS A 123 -6.98 3.18 16.18
N MET A 124 -7.17 4.43 15.71
CA MET A 124 -6.42 5.59 16.21
C MET A 124 -6.73 5.88 17.68
N LEU A 125 -8.00 5.81 18.09
CA LEU A 125 -8.40 5.97 19.48
C LEU A 125 -7.73 4.90 20.36
N PHE A 126 -7.83 3.63 19.95
CA PHE A 126 -7.20 2.52 20.67
C PHE A 126 -5.68 2.70 20.82
N ALA A 127 -4.98 3.03 19.73
CA ALA A 127 -3.53 3.26 19.73
C ALA A 127 -3.12 4.51 20.55
N SER A 128 -4.01 5.50 20.68
CA SER A 128 -3.73 6.70 21.49
C SER A 128 -3.80 6.45 23.00
N GLU A 129 -4.53 5.42 23.41
CA GLU A 129 -4.76 5.06 24.80
C GLU A 129 -3.92 3.87 25.27
N THR A 130 -3.17 3.25 24.36
CA THR A 130 -2.36 2.06 24.61
C THR A 130 -1.00 2.19 23.92
N ASP A 131 -0.05 1.35 24.30
CA ASP A 131 1.24 1.22 23.60
C ASP A 131 1.18 0.16 22.49
N ALA A 132 -0.01 -0.10 21.94
CA ALA A 132 -0.24 -1.13 20.95
C ALA A 132 0.18 -0.73 19.53
N ILE A 133 0.63 -1.71 18.78
CA ILE A 133 0.72 -1.66 17.31
C ILE A 133 -0.57 -2.30 16.76
N VAL A 134 -1.35 -1.56 16.00
CA VAL A 134 -2.57 -2.05 15.39
C VAL A 134 -2.38 -2.22 13.88
N THR A 135 -2.83 -3.35 13.34
CA THR A 135 -2.91 -3.59 11.90
C THR A 135 -4.33 -3.89 11.46
N LEU A 136 -4.66 -3.61 10.19
CA LEU A 136 -5.96 -3.97 9.64
C LEU A 136 -5.89 -5.35 8.98
N GLY A 137 -6.87 -6.20 9.32
CA GLY A 137 -7.00 -7.56 8.81
C GLY A 137 -8.17 -7.69 7.85
N MET A 138 -7.91 -8.10 6.60
CA MET A 138 -8.96 -8.33 5.58
C MET A 138 -9.35 -9.80 5.56
N LYS A 139 -10.65 -10.09 5.48
CA LYS A 139 -11.11 -11.48 5.41
C LYS A 139 -10.65 -12.14 4.11
N PRO A 140 -9.90 -13.26 4.18
CA PRO A 140 -9.47 -13.96 2.98
C PRO A 140 -10.65 -14.59 2.22
N ASN A 141 -10.66 -14.42 0.90
CA ASN A 141 -11.64 -15.06 0.01
C ASN A 141 -11.02 -16.05 -0.99
N ARG A 142 -9.67 -16.11 -1.05
CA ARG A 142 -8.88 -17.03 -1.86
C ARG A 142 -7.52 -17.31 -1.18
N PRO A 143 -6.82 -18.41 -1.57
CA PRO A 143 -5.52 -18.73 -0.97
C PRO A 143 -4.40 -17.92 -1.61
N GLU A 144 -4.34 -16.60 -1.33
CA GLU A 144 -3.35 -15.68 -1.87
C GLU A 144 -1.97 -15.92 -1.23
N THR A 145 -0.95 -16.17 -2.04
CA THR A 145 0.42 -16.40 -1.57
C THR A 145 1.30 -15.16 -1.60
N GLY A 146 0.80 -14.08 -2.17
CA GLY A 146 1.49 -12.78 -2.25
C GLY A 146 1.28 -11.90 -1.01
N TYR A 147 0.38 -12.29 -0.09
CA TYR A 147 0.02 -11.51 1.10
C TYR A 147 0.56 -12.13 2.40
N GLY A 148 0.74 -11.28 3.40
CA GLY A 148 0.88 -11.72 4.78
C GLY A 148 -0.46 -12.18 5.36
N TYR A 149 -0.41 -13.16 6.27
CA TYR A 149 -1.55 -13.66 7.02
C TYR A 149 -1.36 -13.39 8.51
N ILE A 150 -2.43 -12.93 9.15
CA ILE A 150 -2.47 -12.61 10.57
C ILE A 150 -3.42 -13.60 11.23
N GLN A 151 -2.92 -14.34 12.23
CA GLN A 151 -3.77 -15.15 13.10
C GLN A 151 -4.20 -14.30 14.28
N ALA A 152 -5.51 -14.15 14.46
CA ALA A 152 -6.10 -13.42 15.58
C ALA A 152 -6.51 -14.38 16.71
N ASP A 153 -6.24 -14.02 17.94
CA ASP A 153 -6.89 -14.63 19.10
C ASP A 153 -8.25 -14.00 19.32
N LEU A 154 -9.30 -14.59 18.76
CA LEU A 154 -10.68 -14.09 18.88
C LEU A 154 -11.23 -14.13 20.31
N SER A 155 -10.56 -14.82 21.24
CA SER A 155 -10.93 -14.84 22.65
C SER A 155 -10.40 -13.63 23.43
N SER A 156 -9.38 -12.95 22.90
CA SER A 156 -8.65 -11.83 23.49
C SER A 156 -9.24 -10.46 23.16
N SER A 157 -10.57 -10.37 22.92
CA SER A 157 -11.15 -9.06 22.59
C SER A 157 -10.76 -8.02 23.65
N SER A 158 -10.26 -6.88 23.19
CA SER A 158 -9.87 -5.79 24.08
C SER A 158 -11.07 -5.33 24.92
N LEU A 159 -10.86 -5.11 26.21
CA LEU A 159 -11.88 -4.50 27.08
C LEU A 159 -12.34 -3.12 26.60
N ARG A 160 -11.50 -2.43 25.80
CA ARG A 160 -11.75 -1.08 25.27
C ARG A 160 -12.45 -1.09 23.91
N ASN A 161 -12.18 -2.12 23.08
CA ASN A 161 -12.84 -2.30 21.78
C ASN A 161 -12.97 -3.78 21.46
N LYS A 162 -14.22 -4.26 21.36
CA LYS A 162 -14.53 -5.68 21.12
C LYS A 162 -14.21 -6.15 19.69
N GLU A 163 -13.88 -5.23 18.80
CA GLU A 163 -13.52 -5.52 17.40
C GLU A 163 -12.00 -5.56 17.17
N ILE A 164 -11.19 -5.33 18.22
CA ILE A 164 -9.72 -5.37 18.14
C ILE A 164 -9.20 -6.55 18.95
N PHE A 165 -8.47 -7.46 18.30
CA PHE A 165 -8.00 -8.72 18.85
C PHE A 165 -6.48 -8.76 18.91
N ARG A 166 -5.92 -9.46 19.88
CA ARG A 166 -4.48 -9.73 19.92
C ARG A 166 -4.06 -10.62 18.75
N VAL A 167 -2.86 -10.40 18.22
CA VAL A 167 -2.27 -11.25 17.17
C VAL A 167 -1.51 -12.40 17.83
N ASP A 168 -1.88 -13.63 17.48
CA ASP A 168 -1.16 -14.82 17.89
C ASP A 168 0.09 -15.07 17.03
N SER A 169 -0.03 -14.86 15.73
CA SER A 169 1.08 -15.04 14.80
C SER A 169 0.89 -14.22 13.53
N PHE A 170 2.03 -13.85 12.95
CA PHE A 170 2.13 -13.17 11.67
C PHE A 170 2.92 -14.07 10.71
N LYS A 171 2.43 -14.30 9.49
CA LYS A 171 3.06 -15.13 8.47
C LYS A 171 3.08 -14.44 7.12
N GLU A 172 4.24 -13.97 6.73
CA GLU A 172 4.44 -13.30 5.46
C GLU A 172 4.57 -14.33 4.32
N LYS A 173 3.75 -14.18 3.29
CA LYS A 173 3.78 -14.95 2.03
C LYS A 173 3.90 -16.47 2.21
N PRO A 174 2.89 -17.13 2.78
CA PRO A 174 2.92 -18.57 3.01
C PRO A 174 2.88 -19.37 1.71
N ALA A 175 3.29 -20.64 1.76
CA ALA A 175 3.10 -21.57 0.66
C ALA A 175 1.60 -21.80 0.38
N LEU A 176 1.24 -22.16 -0.86
CA LEU A 176 -0.15 -22.35 -1.30
C LEU A 176 -0.95 -23.28 -0.40
N GLN A 177 -0.37 -24.43 -0.03
CA GLN A 177 -1.03 -25.40 0.86
C GLN A 177 -1.37 -24.77 2.21
N THR A 178 -0.46 -24.01 2.81
CA THR A 178 -0.68 -23.30 4.07
C THR A 178 -1.75 -22.22 3.92
N ALA A 179 -1.73 -21.45 2.83
CA ALA A 179 -2.78 -20.47 2.54
C ALA A 179 -4.17 -21.11 2.39
N GLN A 180 -4.26 -22.29 1.74
CA GLN A 180 -5.49 -23.07 1.63
C GLN A 180 -6.02 -23.56 2.99
N GLU A 181 -5.15 -23.80 3.96
CA GLU A 181 -5.56 -24.16 5.32
C GLU A 181 -6.05 -22.94 6.09
N TYR A 182 -5.39 -21.78 5.91
CA TYR A 182 -5.74 -20.55 6.61
C TYR A 182 -7.14 -20.03 6.23
N ILE A 183 -7.48 -20.05 4.94
CA ILE A 183 -8.80 -19.56 4.49
C ILE A 183 -9.99 -20.39 5.01
N LYS A 184 -9.76 -21.64 5.44
CA LYS A 184 -10.80 -22.48 6.06
C LYS A 184 -11.12 -22.09 7.50
N LYS A 185 -10.32 -21.21 8.09
CA LYS A 185 -10.40 -20.82 9.49
C LYS A 185 -10.83 -19.35 9.58
N ASN A 186 -11.79 -19.05 10.44
CA ASN A 186 -12.37 -17.71 10.57
C ASN A 186 -11.53 -16.70 11.37
N TYR A 187 -10.36 -17.12 11.87
CA TYR A 187 -9.45 -16.30 12.66
C TYR A 187 -8.15 -15.93 11.94
N PHE A 188 -8.05 -16.23 10.64
CA PHE A 188 -6.97 -15.74 9.79
C PHE A 188 -7.45 -14.58 8.91
N PHE A 189 -6.62 -13.56 8.80
CA PHE A 189 -6.88 -12.36 8.01
C PHE A 189 -5.67 -12.04 7.12
N TRP A 190 -5.90 -11.44 5.96
CA TRP A 190 -4.81 -10.85 5.17
C TRP A 190 -4.31 -9.57 5.83
N ASN A 191 -3.00 -9.37 5.85
CA ASN A 191 -2.39 -8.11 6.22
C ASN A 191 -2.61 -7.08 5.12
N ALA A 192 -3.38 -6.02 5.42
CA ALA A 192 -3.62 -4.93 4.48
C ALA A 192 -2.41 -4.00 4.30
N GLY A 193 -1.35 -4.18 5.10
CA GLY A 193 -0.21 -3.26 5.12
C GLY A 193 -0.56 -1.87 5.65
N ILE A 194 -1.67 -1.75 6.38
CA ILE A 194 -2.13 -0.52 7.05
C ILE A 194 -1.89 -0.69 8.54
N PHE A 195 -1.06 0.19 9.11
CA PHE A 195 -0.64 0.12 10.49
C PHE A 195 -0.98 1.41 11.23
N ILE A 196 -1.36 1.29 12.49
CA ILE A 196 -1.72 2.42 13.35
C ILE A 196 -1.00 2.27 14.68
N TRP A 197 -0.36 3.33 15.16
CA TRP A 197 0.39 3.38 16.40
C TRP A 197 0.63 4.80 16.90
N ASN A 198 0.95 4.94 18.17
CA ASN A 198 1.56 6.16 18.68
C ASN A 198 3.03 6.23 18.22
N VAL A 199 3.53 7.43 17.94
CA VAL A 199 4.91 7.64 17.49
C VAL A 199 5.95 7.08 18.46
N ASN A 200 5.68 7.08 19.76
CA ASN A 200 6.59 6.52 20.75
C ASN A 200 6.61 5.00 20.70
N THR A 201 5.44 4.37 20.50
CA THR A 201 5.32 2.92 20.37
C THR A 201 6.21 2.40 19.24
N ILE A 202 6.08 2.95 18.03
CA ILE A 202 6.88 2.49 16.89
C ILE A 202 8.38 2.81 17.03
N VAL A 203 8.73 3.99 17.55
CA VAL A 203 10.13 4.35 17.81
C VAL A 203 10.76 3.40 18.83
N ASN A 204 10.03 3.04 19.89
CA ASN A 204 10.50 2.07 20.88
C ASN A 204 10.63 0.66 20.28
N ALA A 205 9.68 0.24 19.43
CA ALA A 205 9.79 -1.02 18.72
C ALA A 205 11.05 -1.08 17.84
N PHE A 206 11.37 0.00 17.11
CA PHE A 206 12.64 0.07 16.36
C PHE A 206 13.87 -0.01 17.27
N ARG A 207 13.85 0.64 18.43
CA ARG A 207 14.95 0.56 19.41
C ARG A 207 15.21 -0.87 19.89
N VAL A 208 14.14 -1.62 20.13
CA VAL A 208 14.21 -3.00 20.61
C VAL A 208 14.59 -3.98 19.50
N TYR A 209 13.90 -3.92 18.37
CA TYR A 209 14.00 -4.94 17.32
C TYR A 209 14.96 -4.59 16.18
N GLN A 210 15.29 -3.29 16.01
CA GLN A 210 16.17 -2.76 14.97
C GLN A 210 17.13 -1.69 15.52
N PRO A 211 17.96 -2.00 16.55
CA PRO A 211 18.74 -0.99 17.28
C PRO A 211 19.75 -0.24 16.40
N THR A 212 20.30 -0.87 15.37
CA THR A 212 21.22 -0.21 14.42
C THR A 212 20.49 0.85 13.60
N MET A 213 19.32 0.52 13.07
CA MET A 213 18.47 1.43 12.32
C MET A 213 17.99 2.58 13.22
N ALA A 214 17.57 2.30 14.45
CA ALA A 214 17.17 3.31 15.43
C ALA A 214 18.29 4.32 15.69
N LYS A 215 19.54 3.87 15.90
CA LYS A 215 20.70 4.76 16.10
C LYS A 215 20.94 5.68 14.90
N ILE A 216 20.75 5.19 13.66
CA ILE A 216 20.88 6.01 12.45
C ILE A 216 19.89 7.17 12.51
N PHE A 217 18.58 6.90 12.67
CA PHE A 217 17.57 7.95 12.68
C PHE A 217 17.61 8.85 13.93
N GLU A 218 18.07 8.35 15.07
CA GLU A 218 18.33 9.17 16.26
C GLU A 218 19.48 10.17 16.06
N SER A 219 20.53 9.78 15.34
CA SER A 219 21.65 10.68 15.02
C SER A 219 21.22 11.87 14.16
N LEU A 220 20.07 11.76 13.45
CA LEU A 220 19.51 12.80 12.61
C LEU A 220 18.63 13.83 13.36
N LEU A 221 18.32 13.61 14.64
CA LEU A 221 17.48 14.52 15.44
C LEU A 221 17.89 16.00 15.34
N PRO A 222 19.20 16.37 15.35
CA PRO A 222 19.58 17.78 15.26
C PRO A 222 19.35 18.43 13.89
N VAL A 223 19.10 17.63 12.82
CA VAL A 223 19.00 18.14 11.44
C VAL A 223 17.60 18.04 10.86
N TYR A 224 16.67 17.31 11.48
CA TYR A 224 15.30 17.23 11.01
C TYR A 224 14.63 18.60 10.86
N GLY A 225 13.96 18.84 9.74
CA GLY A 225 13.31 20.10 9.41
C GLY A 225 14.28 21.22 9.01
N THR A 226 15.57 20.95 8.86
CA THR A 226 16.57 21.92 8.40
C THR A 226 17.01 21.64 6.96
N SER A 227 17.68 22.60 6.33
CA SER A 227 18.26 22.42 4.99
C SER A 227 19.35 21.34 4.91
N LYS A 228 19.81 20.80 6.04
CA LYS A 228 20.82 19.74 6.12
C LYS A 228 20.21 18.34 6.11
N GLU A 229 18.91 18.22 6.38
CA GLU A 229 18.22 16.93 6.53
C GLU A 229 18.46 16.02 5.35
N GLN A 230 18.14 16.44 4.12
CA GLN A 230 18.28 15.58 2.93
C GLN A 230 19.73 15.11 2.73
N LYS A 231 20.71 15.97 2.92
CA LYS A 231 22.12 15.60 2.77
C LYS A 231 22.54 14.50 3.76
N GLU A 232 22.08 14.57 4.99
CA GLU A 232 22.41 13.55 6.00
C GLU A 232 21.60 12.26 5.77
N ILE A 233 20.36 12.36 5.30
CA ILE A 233 19.59 11.20 4.83
C ILE A 233 20.29 10.50 3.66
N ASP A 234 20.75 11.24 2.66
CA ASP A 234 21.46 10.67 1.50
C ASP A 234 22.71 9.90 1.93
N ARG A 235 23.37 10.34 2.99
CA ARG A 235 24.56 9.70 3.54
C ARG A 235 24.26 8.45 4.37
N LEU A 236 23.26 8.51 5.25
CA LEU A 236 23.05 7.49 6.28
C LEU A 236 21.97 6.45 5.91
N PHE A 237 20.96 6.82 5.15
CA PHE A 237 19.88 5.92 4.76
C PHE A 237 20.36 4.66 4.02
N PRO A 238 21.38 4.72 3.13
CA PRO A 238 21.94 3.53 2.49
C PRO A 238 22.56 2.50 3.46
N GLU A 239 22.90 2.90 4.68
CA GLU A 239 23.44 2.00 5.73
C GLU A 239 22.34 1.16 6.40
N CYS A 240 21.06 1.54 6.23
CA CYS A 240 19.95 0.76 6.78
C CYS A 240 19.85 -0.62 6.13
N GLU A 241 19.47 -1.59 6.93
CA GLU A 241 19.13 -2.93 6.45
C GLU A 241 17.96 -2.86 5.45
N ASN A 242 18.04 -3.63 4.37
CA ASN A 242 16.96 -3.75 3.39
C ASN A 242 15.91 -4.77 3.86
N ILE A 243 14.98 -4.35 4.70
CA ILE A 243 14.01 -5.22 5.37
C ILE A 243 12.62 -4.56 5.40
N SER A 244 11.55 -5.37 5.27
CA SER A 244 10.19 -4.86 5.48
C SER A 244 9.87 -4.72 6.96
N VAL A 245 8.92 -3.84 7.28
CA VAL A 245 8.41 -3.66 8.65
C VAL A 245 7.79 -4.95 9.19
N ASP A 246 7.23 -5.76 8.30
CA ASP A 246 6.64 -7.06 8.65
C ASP A 246 7.68 -7.97 9.30
N TYR A 247 8.83 -8.17 8.67
CA TYR A 247 9.95 -8.95 9.23
C TYR A 247 10.74 -8.22 10.33
N ALA A 248 10.84 -6.90 10.22
CA ALA A 248 11.64 -6.12 11.16
C ALA A 248 10.97 -5.99 12.52
N ILE A 249 9.64 -5.82 12.56
CA ILE A 249 8.85 -5.48 13.74
C ILE A 249 7.68 -6.45 13.93
N MET A 250 6.79 -6.63 12.89
CA MET A 250 5.50 -7.28 13.08
C MET A 250 5.59 -8.77 13.43
N GLU A 251 6.61 -9.49 12.98
CA GLU A 251 6.83 -10.89 13.37
C GLU A 251 7.47 -11.05 14.75
N LYS A 252 7.96 -9.96 15.39
CA LYS A 252 8.75 -9.99 16.62
C LYS A 252 8.11 -9.31 17.81
N ALA A 253 7.28 -8.30 17.55
CA ALA A 253 6.68 -7.52 18.63
C ALA A 253 5.54 -8.29 19.31
N GLU A 254 5.43 -8.13 20.63
CA GLU A 254 4.46 -8.87 21.45
C GLU A 254 3.09 -8.19 21.55
N GLU A 255 3.05 -6.85 21.53
CA GLU A 255 1.83 -6.06 21.69
C GLU A 255 1.28 -5.62 20.33
N ILE A 256 0.95 -6.63 19.47
CA ILE A 256 0.31 -6.41 18.17
C ILE A 256 -1.15 -6.82 18.26
N PHE A 257 -1.98 -5.96 17.68
CA PHE A 257 -3.42 -6.17 17.60
C PHE A 257 -3.88 -6.08 16.14
N VAL A 258 -4.91 -6.84 15.80
CA VAL A 258 -5.57 -6.78 14.50
C VAL A 258 -7.00 -6.30 14.66
N CYS A 259 -7.39 -5.36 13.81
CA CYS A 259 -8.79 -4.97 13.62
C CYS A 259 -9.28 -5.59 12.31
N PRO A 260 -10.12 -6.63 12.35
CA PRO A 260 -10.79 -7.15 11.16
C PRO A 260 -11.66 -6.06 10.53
N ALA A 261 -11.57 -5.91 9.21
CA ALA A 261 -12.32 -4.89 8.49
C ALA A 261 -12.78 -5.41 7.13
N ASP A 262 -13.89 -4.85 6.65
CA ASP A 262 -14.45 -5.16 5.33
C ASP A 262 -14.93 -3.85 4.66
N PHE A 263 -14.02 -3.22 3.95
CA PHE A 263 -14.29 -1.98 3.20
C PHE A 263 -13.93 -2.11 1.72
N GLY A 264 -13.91 -3.34 1.17
CA GLY A 264 -13.59 -3.58 -0.22
C GLY A 264 -12.13 -3.23 -0.55
N TRP A 265 -11.19 -3.83 0.19
CA TRP A 265 -9.75 -3.61 0.00
C TRP A 265 -9.17 -4.52 -1.09
N SER A 266 -8.25 -3.94 -1.88
CA SER A 266 -7.36 -4.69 -2.78
C SER A 266 -6.01 -3.98 -2.91
N ASP A 267 -4.93 -4.76 -2.99
CA ASP A 267 -3.60 -4.23 -3.27
C ASP A 267 -3.40 -3.83 -4.74
N LEU A 268 -4.38 -4.15 -5.61
CA LEU A 268 -4.24 -3.98 -7.06
C LEU A 268 -2.89 -4.50 -7.58
N GLY A 269 -2.48 -5.70 -7.14
CA GLY A 269 -1.17 -6.24 -7.44
C GLY A 269 -1.01 -6.66 -8.92
N THR A 270 -2.10 -6.94 -9.61
CA THR A 270 -2.13 -7.52 -10.95
C THR A 270 -3.31 -7.02 -11.79
N TRP A 271 -3.27 -7.27 -13.11
CA TRP A 271 -4.39 -7.03 -14.02
C TRP A 271 -5.64 -7.83 -13.63
N GLY A 272 -5.46 -9.05 -13.13
CA GLY A 272 -6.56 -9.87 -12.61
C GLY A 272 -7.24 -9.22 -11.42
N SER A 273 -6.48 -8.66 -10.47
CA SER A 273 -7.06 -7.93 -9.35
C SER A 273 -7.77 -6.64 -9.78
N LEU A 274 -7.29 -5.95 -10.82
CA LEU A 274 -8.00 -4.82 -11.43
C LEU A 274 -9.29 -5.27 -12.10
N HIS A 275 -9.27 -6.38 -12.84
CA HIS A 275 -10.46 -6.97 -13.46
C HIS A 275 -11.51 -7.35 -12.41
N GLU A 276 -11.10 -7.96 -11.28
CA GLU A 276 -12.00 -8.32 -10.18
C GLU A 276 -12.69 -7.11 -9.55
N GLN A 277 -11.95 -6.02 -9.35
CA GLN A 277 -12.42 -4.81 -8.66
C GLN A 277 -13.15 -3.80 -9.55
N SER A 278 -13.07 -3.96 -10.87
CA SER A 278 -13.69 -3.05 -11.82
C SER A 278 -15.12 -3.43 -12.18
N LYS A 279 -15.94 -2.44 -12.58
CA LYS A 279 -17.28 -2.69 -13.11
C LYS A 279 -17.17 -3.45 -14.44
N LYS A 280 -17.92 -4.54 -14.54
CA LYS A 280 -17.96 -5.41 -15.71
C LYS A 280 -19.23 -5.18 -16.55
N ASP A 281 -19.12 -5.41 -17.84
CA ASP A 281 -20.29 -5.57 -18.71
C ASP A 281 -20.98 -6.94 -18.50
N LEU A 282 -22.03 -7.21 -19.28
CA LEU A 282 -22.80 -8.48 -19.20
C LEU A 282 -21.98 -9.72 -19.56
N TYR A 283 -20.84 -9.55 -20.22
CA TYR A 283 -19.96 -10.62 -20.69
C TYR A 283 -18.68 -10.73 -19.83
N GLY A 284 -18.63 -10.00 -18.71
CA GLY A 284 -17.49 -10.02 -17.81
C GLY A 284 -16.30 -9.15 -18.25
N ASN A 285 -16.47 -8.32 -19.28
CA ASN A 285 -15.39 -7.44 -19.72
C ASN A 285 -15.30 -6.16 -18.91
N VAL A 286 -14.08 -5.66 -18.75
CA VAL A 286 -13.75 -4.36 -18.14
C VAL A 286 -13.18 -3.44 -19.21
N CYS A 287 -13.75 -2.26 -19.38
CA CYS A 287 -13.32 -1.24 -20.33
C CYS A 287 -12.90 0.04 -19.57
N ILE A 288 -11.65 0.44 -19.69
CA ILE A 288 -11.10 1.66 -19.12
C ILE A 288 -10.50 2.48 -20.26
N GLY A 289 -11.23 3.52 -20.71
CA GLY A 289 -10.90 4.34 -21.87
C GLY A 289 -12.14 4.96 -22.48
N GLN A 290 -12.01 5.83 -23.50
CA GLN A 290 -13.12 6.63 -24.04
C GLN A 290 -13.89 5.95 -25.20
N ASP A 291 -13.18 5.34 -26.15
CA ASP A 291 -13.81 4.72 -27.37
C ASP A 291 -13.36 3.26 -27.51
N ILE A 292 -13.96 2.40 -26.69
CA ILE A 292 -13.71 0.95 -26.67
C ILE A 292 -14.96 0.22 -27.10
N ASN A 293 -14.87 -0.54 -28.19
CA ASN A 293 -15.95 -1.36 -28.73
C ASN A 293 -15.56 -2.85 -28.68
N ILE A 294 -16.33 -3.64 -27.98
CA ILE A 294 -16.07 -5.06 -27.78
C ILE A 294 -17.21 -5.90 -28.39
N PHE A 295 -16.85 -6.88 -29.23
CA PHE A 295 -17.77 -7.78 -29.89
C PHE A 295 -17.37 -9.25 -29.61
N GLU A 296 -18.33 -10.10 -29.27
CA GLU A 296 -18.14 -11.56 -29.12
C GLU A 296 -16.93 -11.91 -28.23
N SER A 297 -16.65 -11.09 -27.22
CA SER A 297 -15.51 -11.26 -26.32
C SER A 297 -15.97 -11.34 -24.87
N HIS A 298 -15.24 -12.10 -24.05
CA HIS A 298 -15.62 -12.40 -22.68
C HIS A 298 -14.42 -12.26 -21.74
N ASN A 299 -14.69 -11.87 -20.49
CA ASN A 299 -13.70 -11.83 -19.38
C ASN A 299 -12.40 -11.07 -19.71
N CYS A 300 -12.46 -10.09 -20.61
CA CYS A 300 -11.32 -9.30 -21.03
C CYS A 300 -11.18 -8.04 -20.18
N ILE A 301 -9.97 -7.51 -20.06
CA ILE A 301 -9.71 -6.17 -19.57
C ILE A 301 -9.02 -5.36 -20.66
N VAL A 302 -9.67 -4.24 -21.03
CA VAL A 302 -9.18 -3.30 -22.05
C VAL A 302 -8.92 -1.98 -21.39
N HIS A 303 -7.67 -1.54 -21.40
CA HIS A 303 -7.23 -0.29 -20.78
C HIS A 303 -6.44 0.57 -21.76
N THR A 304 -6.98 1.75 -22.09
CA THR A 304 -6.34 2.72 -22.97
C THR A 304 -6.30 4.09 -22.28
N THR A 305 -5.23 4.85 -22.50
CA THR A 305 -5.06 6.15 -21.85
C THR A 305 -5.39 7.35 -22.75
N GLN A 306 -5.72 7.11 -24.01
CA GLN A 306 -5.85 8.17 -25.02
C GLN A 306 -7.14 8.06 -25.83
N GLU A 307 -7.49 9.10 -26.56
CA GLU A 307 -8.56 9.19 -27.53
C GLU A 307 -8.31 8.27 -28.74
N LYS A 308 -8.05 7.00 -28.47
CA LYS A 308 -7.88 5.97 -29.50
C LYS A 308 -9.14 5.13 -29.56
N LYS A 309 -9.65 4.95 -30.77
CA LYS A 309 -10.68 3.96 -31.01
C LYS A 309 -10.06 2.57 -30.96
N VAL A 310 -10.55 1.74 -30.04
CA VAL A 310 -10.16 0.32 -29.90
C VAL A 310 -11.37 -0.54 -30.23
N VAL A 311 -11.19 -1.48 -31.16
CA VAL A 311 -12.21 -2.46 -31.53
C VAL A 311 -11.64 -3.84 -31.31
N ILE A 312 -12.36 -4.66 -30.55
CA ILE A 312 -11.97 -6.03 -30.22
C ILE A 312 -13.12 -6.98 -30.59
N GLN A 313 -12.78 -8.10 -31.19
CA GLN A 313 -13.72 -9.17 -31.51
C GLN A 313 -13.11 -10.54 -31.22
N GLY A 314 -13.88 -11.43 -30.57
CA GLY A 314 -13.56 -12.83 -30.42
C GLY A 314 -12.46 -13.18 -29.41
N LEU A 315 -12.17 -12.30 -28.42
CA LEU A 315 -11.20 -12.57 -27.35
C LEU A 315 -11.90 -13.11 -26.09
N ASP A 316 -11.25 -14.03 -25.38
CA ASP A 316 -11.72 -14.53 -24.07
C ASP A 316 -10.56 -14.62 -23.09
N GLY A 317 -10.68 -13.88 -21.96
CA GLY A 317 -9.69 -13.84 -20.90
C GLY A 317 -8.38 -13.14 -21.29
N TYR A 318 -8.45 -11.99 -22.00
CA TYR A 318 -7.27 -11.25 -22.44
C TYR A 318 -7.14 -9.90 -21.74
N ILE A 319 -5.89 -9.50 -21.56
CA ILE A 319 -5.47 -8.12 -21.26
C ILE A 319 -5.17 -7.46 -22.61
N VAL A 320 -5.77 -6.30 -22.85
CA VAL A 320 -5.45 -5.39 -23.95
C VAL A 320 -5.16 -4.03 -23.33
N ALA A 321 -3.89 -3.65 -23.30
CA ALA A 321 -3.48 -2.39 -22.66
C ALA A 321 -2.60 -1.57 -23.58
N GLU A 322 -2.94 -0.30 -23.75
CA GLU A 322 -2.19 0.62 -24.62
C GLU A 322 -1.82 1.89 -23.87
N LYS A 323 -0.53 2.27 -23.95
CA LYS A 323 0.00 3.51 -23.42
C LYS A 323 1.27 3.93 -24.14
N ASP A 324 1.36 5.22 -24.45
CA ASP A 324 2.58 5.86 -25.02
C ASP A 324 3.15 5.11 -26.24
N GLY A 325 2.25 4.62 -27.13
CA GLY A 325 2.62 3.87 -28.34
C GLY A 325 2.95 2.40 -28.11
N THR A 326 2.87 1.90 -26.89
CA THR A 326 3.07 0.49 -26.55
C THR A 326 1.73 -0.22 -26.37
N LEU A 327 1.52 -1.30 -27.14
CA LEU A 327 0.33 -2.15 -27.03
C LEU A 327 0.72 -3.54 -26.48
N LEU A 328 0.08 -3.92 -25.39
CA LEU A 328 0.15 -5.26 -24.82
C LEU A 328 -1.15 -6.01 -25.13
N ILE A 329 -1.04 -7.21 -25.68
CA ILE A 329 -2.13 -8.17 -25.79
C ILE A 329 -1.61 -9.50 -25.24
N CYS A 330 -2.12 -9.94 -24.10
CA CYS A 330 -1.75 -11.23 -23.53
C CYS A 330 -2.92 -11.87 -22.75
N LYS A 331 -2.86 -13.15 -22.50
CA LYS A 331 -3.87 -13.82 -21.68
C LYS A 331 -3.80 -13.32 -20.24
N LEU A 332 -4.95 -13.12 -19.63
CA LEU A 332 -5.06 -12.72 -18.22
C LEU A 332 -4.39 -13.77 -17.29
N SER A 333 -4.48 -15.06 -17.65
CA SER A 333 -3.81 -16.15 -16.94
C SER A 333 -2.26 -16.07 -16.97
N GLU A 334 -1.69 -15.29 -17.91
CA GLU A 334 -0.24 -15.12 -18.08
C GLU A 334 0.28 -13.81 -17.46
N GLU A 335 -0.53 -13.09 -16.71
CA GLU A 335 -0.21 -11.77 -16.16
C GLU A 335 1.08 -11.73 -15.32
N GLN A 336 1.46 -12.82 -14.67
CA GLN A 336 2.68 -12.92 -13.89
C GLN A 336 3.96 -12.85 -14.77
N ARG A 337 3.82 -13.13 -16.07
CA ARG A 337 4.91 -13.11 -17.05
C ARG A 337 5.08 -11.75 -17.75
N ILE A 338 4.24 -10.76 -17.44
CA ILE A 338 4.30 -9.44 -18.07
C ILE A 338 5.69 -8.81 -17.93
N LYS A 339 6.39 -9.05 -16.82
CA LYS A 339 7.78 -8.56 -16.64
C LYS A 339 8.72 -9.11 -17.72
N GLN A 340 8.56 -10.38 -18.11
CA GLN A 340 9.37 -11.00 -19.17
C GLN A 340 9.02 -10.37 -20.53
N PHE A 341 7.73 -10.09 -20.78
CA PHE A 341 7.27 -9.47 -22.04
C PHE A 341 7.73 -8.03 -22.20
N SER A 342 7.91 -7.30 -21.09
CA SER A 342 8.36 -5.90 -21.11
C SER A 342 9.85 -5.73 -21.43
N GLY A 343 10.66 -6.81 -21.45
CA GLY A 343 12.11 -6.74 -21.61
C GLY A 343 12.85 -6.09 -20.43
N ASN A 344 12.19 -5.86 -19.31
CA ASN A 344 12.74 -5.31 -18.08
C ASN A 344 12.94 -6.48 -17.09
N GLU A 345 14.01 -7.24 -17.25
CA GLU A 345 14.47 -8.22 -16.24
C GLU A 345 15.19 -7.54 -15.07
#